data_6bf305bd48ca688359b6c008401b4efa
#
_entry.id   6bf305bd48ca688359b6c008401b4efa
#
_cell.length_a   1.000
_cell.length_b   1.000
_cell.length_c   1.000
_cell.angle_alpha   90.00
_cell.angle_beta   90.00
_cell.angle_gamma   90.00
#
_symmetry.space_group_name_H-M   'P 1'
#
loop_
_entity.id
_entity.type
_entity.pdbx_description
1 polymer ?
#
loop_
_entity_poly.entity_id
_entity_poly.type
_entity_poly.pdbx_seq_one_letter_code
_entity_poly.pdbx_strand_id
1 'polypeptide(L)'
;MTGSAEETFEVARQLGESLSGGEVLALVGDLGSGKTTFTRGLVCGAGCADYARVNSPTYVLEQVYQGRVPIRHYDAYRLGSPCELDELGFQEALSSRAVLVVEWADRVESLLPADRLLLELSFAGVEREGEGPGDGRLLRFSSSSAAWAARLASLGGACADNEQG
;
A
#
# COMPACT_ATOMS: atom_id res chain seq x y z
N MET A 1 8.00 -10.38 6.83
CA MET A 1 8.73 -10.68 5.57
C MET A 1 7.85 -11.60 4.75
N THR A 2 7.81 -11.44 3.43
CA THR A 2 7.07 -12.30 2.51
C THR A 2 8.05 -12.95 1.54
N GLY A 3 7.83 -14.23 1.18
CA GLY A 3 8.69 -14.99 0.28
C GLY A 3 8.30 -14.89 -1.20
N SER A 4 7.11 -14.36 -1.48
CA SER A 4 6.60 -14.24 -2.85
C SER A 4 5.67 -13.03 -3.05
N ALA A 5 5.31 -12.75 -4.30
CA ALA A 5 4.34 -11.73 -4.65
C ALA A 5 2.93 -12.10 -4.14
N GLU A 6 2.59 -13.39 -4.13
CA GLU A 6 1.32 -13.91 -3.63
C GLU A 6 1.18 -13.68 -2.11
N GLU A 7 2.24 -13.93 -1.35
CA GLU A 7 2.25 -13.64 0.09
C GLU A 7 2.14 -12.12 0.36
N THR A 8 2.81 -11.30 -0.44
CA THR A 8 2.70 -9.84 -0.34
C THR A 8 1.27 -9.38 -0.62
N PHE A 9 0.63 -9.95 -1.65
CA PHE A 9 -0.77 -9.70 -1.97
C PHE A 9 -1.69 -10.13 -0.82
N GLU A 10 -1.46 -11.30 -0.23
CA GLU A 10 -2.33 -11.84 0.83
C GLU A 10 -2.26 -11.00 2.12
N VAL A 11 -1.06 -10.56 2.53
CA VAL A 11 -0.91 -9.61 3.65
C VAL A 11 -1.70 -8.32 3.39
N ALA A 12 -1.60 -7.78 2.17
CA ALA A 12 -2.33 -6.58 1.78
C ALA A 12 -3.85 -6.81 1.75
N ARG A 13 -4.30 -7.98 1.29
CA ARG A 13 -5.72 -8.35 1.24
C ARG A 13 -6.33 -8.37 2.65
N GLN A 14 -5.66 -9.00 3.60
CA GLN A 14 -6.09 -9.03 5.00
C GLN A 14 -6.15 -7.61 5.60
N LEU A 15 -5.16 -6.77 5.31
CA LEU A 15 -5.20 -5.37 5.72
C LEU A 15 -6.39 -4.65 5.09
N GLY A 16 -6.64 -4.87 3.80
CA GLY A 16 -7.76 -4.30 3.05
C GLY A 16 -9.12 -4.65 3.65
N GLU A 17 -9.29 -5.86 4.18
CA GLU A 17 -10.51 -6.28 4.87
C GLU A 17 -10.80 -5.47 6.14
N SER A 18 -9.76 -4.97 6.80
CA SER A 18 -9.88 -4.18 8.03
C SER A 18 -10.16 -2.69 7.78
N LEU A 19 -10.02 -2.20 6.55
CA LEU A 19 -10.24 -0.79 6.21
C LEU A 19 -11.71 -0.41 6.33
N SER A 20 -11.97 0.80 6.83
CA SER A 20 -13.33 1.31 7.10
C SER A 20 -13.66 2.62 6.38
N GLY A 21 -12.66 3.23 5.74
CA GLY A 21 -12.76 4.48 4.99
C GLY A 21 -12.17 5.69 5.72
N GLY A 22 -11.49 6.54 4.96
CA GLY A 22 -10.77 7.71 5.46
C GLY A 22 -9.32 7.46 5.85
N GLU A 23 -8.84 6.22 5.72
CA GLU A 23 -7.43 5.89 6.00
C GLU A 23 -6.52 6.32 4.85
N VAL A 24 -5.27 6.65 5.19
CA VAL A 24 -4.20 6.98 4.23
C VAL A 24 -3.05 5.99 4.38
N LEU A 25 -2.67 5.37 3.27
CA LEU A 25 -1.50 4.49 3.17
C LEU A 25 -0.46 5.11 2.24
N ALA A 26 0.73 5.29 2.77
CA ALA A 26 1.89 5.82 2.06
C ALA A 26 2.85 4.67 1.74
N LEU A 27 3.04 4.35 0.46
CA LEU A 27 3.90 3.27 0.00
C LEU A 27 5.21 3.81 -0.55
N VAL A 28 6.33 3.36 0.02
CA VAL A 28 7.68 3.75 -0.36
C VAL A 28 8.50 2.51 -0.70
N GLY A 29 9.40 2.63 -1.65
CA GLY A 29 10.29 1.56 -2.08
C GLY A 29 10.66 1.66 -3.55
N ASP A 30 11.72 0.97 -3.95
CA ASP A 30 12.27 0.98 -5.31
C ASP A 30 11.29 0.46 -6.37
N LEU A 31 11.62 0.69 -7.62
CA LEU A 31 10.89 0.11 -8.74
C LEU A 31 10.93 -1.43 -8.64
N GLY A 32 9.77 -2.07 -8.80
CA GLY A 32 9.65 -3.52 -8.66
C GLY A 32 9.59 -4.04 -7.22
N SER A 33 9.64 -3.19 -6.20
CA SER A 33 9.56 -3.61 -4.78
C SER A 33 8.22 -4.25 -4.37
N GLY A 34 7.17 -4.11 -5.20
CA GLY A 34 5.87 -4.72 -4.94
C GLY A 34 4.78 -3.77 -4.47
N LYS A 35 4.96 -2.44 -4.55
CA LYS A 35 3.95 -1.43 -4.16
C LYS A 35 2.60 -1.69 -4.83
N THR A 36 2.59 -1.85 -6.15
CA THR A 36 1.36 -2.12 -6.91
C THR A 36 0.77 -3.51 -6.60
N THR A 37 1.59 -4.51 -6.31
CA THR A 37 1.11 -5.83 -5.84
C THR A 37 0.41 -5.70 -4.50
N PHE A 38 0.97 -4.93 -3.58
CA PHE A 38 0.37 -4.62 -2.29
C PHE A 38 -0.94 -3.84 -2.47
N THR A 39 -0.95 -2.80 -3.32
CA THR A 39 -2.18 -2.03 -3.63
C THR A 39 -3.27 -2.94 -4.21
N ARG A 40 -2.93 -3.88 -5.08
CA ARG A 40 -3.88 -4.86 -5.63
C ARG A 40 -4.52 -5.72 -4.53
N GLY A 41 -3.73 -6.18 -3.56
CA GLY A 41 -4.23 -6.91 -2.41
C GLY A 41 -5.18 -6.06 -1.56
N LEU A 42 -4.82 -4.79 -1.25
CA LEU A 42 -5.70 -3.87 -0.53
C LEU A 42 -7.05 -3.69 -1.23
N VAL A 43 -7.04 -3.46 -2.54
CA VAL A 43 -8.25 -3.27 -3.35
C VAL A 43 -9.13 -4.53 -3.33
N CYS A 44 -8.52 -5.73 -3.40
CA CYS A 44 -9.22 -7.00 -3.24
C CYS A 44 -9.88 -7.11 -1.87
N GLY A 45 -9.14 -6.87 -0.78
CA GLY A 45 -9.63 -6.93 0.60
C GLY A 45 -10.70 -5.89 0.90
N ALA A 46 -10.67 -4.73 0.24
CA ALA A 46 -11.72 -3.72 0.31
C ALA A 46 -13.00 -4.11 -0.44
N GLY A 47 -13.04 -5.30 -1.06
CA GLY A 47 -14.22 -5.85 -1.71
C GLY A 47 -14.44 -5.36 -3.14
N CYS A 48 -13.41 -4.88 -3.84
CA CYS A 48 -13.52 -4.51 -5.23
C CYS A 48 -13.40 -5.74 -6.14
N ALA A 49 -14.39 -5.98 -7.00
CA ALA A 49 -14.42 -7.12 -7.92
C ALA A 49 -13.35 -7.02 -9.03
N ASP A 50 -12.99 -5.80 -9.42
CA ASP A 50 -12.04 -5.53 -10.52
C ASP A 50 -10.58 -5.43 -10.04
N TYR A 51 -10.25 -5.95 -8.84
CA TYR A 51 -8.89 -5.85 -8.27
C TYR A 51 -7.78 -6.40 -9.21
N ALA A 52 -8.10 -7.36 -10.07
CA ALA A 52 -7.15 -7.92 -11.04
C ALA A 52 -6.67 -6.89 -12.07
N ARG A 53 -7.43 -5.80 -12.27
CA ARG A 53 -7.08 -4.69 -13.19
C ARG A 53 -6.22 -3.61 -12.53
N VAL A 54 -5.91 -3.75 -11.24
CA VAL A 54 -5.06 -2.78 -10.54
C VAL A 54 -3.67 -2.78 -11.15
N ASN A 55 -3.30 -1.63 -11.69
CA ASN A 55 -1.97 -1.32 -12.20
C ASN A 55 -1.54 0.01 -11.59
N SER A 56 -0.23 0.30 -11.60
CA SER A 56 0.24 1.62 -11.18
C SER A 56 -0.32 2.70 -12.12
N PRO A 57 -0.99 3.74 -11.59
CA PRO A 57 -1.58 4.81 -12.40
C PRO A 57 -0.54 5.86 -12.83
N THR A 58 0.70 5.43 -13.17
CA THR A 58 1.84 6.30 -13.47
C THR A 58 1.55 7.33 -14.58
N TYR A 59 0.61 7.05 -15.49
CA TYR A 59 0.26 7.96 -16.58
C TYR A 59 -0.99 8.80 -16.31
N VAL A 60 -1.95 8.27 -15.53
CA VAL A 60 -3.21 8.95 -15.20
C VAL A 60 -3.17 9.58 -13.82
N LEU A 61 -2.13 9.31 -13.04
CA LEU A 61 -1.81 9.80 -11.69
C LEU A 61 -2.80 9.38 -10.60
N GLU A 62 -4.07 9.15 -10.90
CA GLU A 62 -5.11 8.67 -9.99
C GLU A 62 -5.98 7.60 -10.64
N GLN A 63 -6.36 6.60 -9.85
CA GLN A 63 -7.39 5.62 -10.21
C GLN A 63 -8.28 5.30 -9.01
N VAL A 64 -9.60 5.21 -9.26
CA VAL A 64 -10.60 4.94 -8.23
C VAL A 64 -11.16 3.53 -8.40
N TYR A 65 -11.16 2.75 -7.31
CA TYR A 65 -11.72 1.41 -7.25
C TYR A 65 -12.92 1.41 -6.30
N GLN A 66 -14.05 0.88 -6.78
CA GLN A 66 -15.28 0.79 -6.02
C GLN A 66 -15.40 -0.58 -5.34
N GLY A 67 -15.53 -0.59 -4.02
CA GLY A 67 -15.69 -1.78 -3.20
C GLY A 67 -16.55 -1.46 -1.97
N ARG A 68 -16.45 -2.27 -0.92
CA ARG A 68 -17.07 -2.00 0.38
C ARG A 68 -16.69 -0.62 0.92
N VAL A 69 -15.43 -0.25 0.73
CA VAL A 69 -14.92 1.11 0.86
C VAL A 69 -14.23 1.50 -0.45
N PRO A 70 -14.45 2.71 -0.98
CA PRO A 70 -13.76 3.15 -2.18
C PRO A 70 -12.28 3.39 -1.88
N ILE A 71 -11.42 2.98 -2.82
CA ILE A 71 -9.98 3.24 -2.78
C ILE A 71 -9.61 4.21 -3.89
N ARG A 72 -8.90 5.28 -3.54
CA ARG A 72 -8.26 6.21 -4.47
C ARG A 72 -6.76 5.92 -4.46
N HIS A 73 -6.27 5.46 -5.59
CA HIS A 73 -4.88 5.05 -5.79
C HIS A 73 -4.14 6.10 -6.60
N TYR A 74 -3.09 6.65 -6.01
CA TYR A 74 -2.23 7.68 -6.59
C TYR A 74 -0.83 7.12 -6.83
N ASP A 75 -0.18 7.56 -7.91
CA ASP A 75 1.23 7.28 -8.18
C ASP A 75 2.00 8.60 -8.35
N ALA A 76 2.86 8.91 -7.37
CA ALA A 76 3.64 10.14 -7.37
C ALA A 76 4.98 10.02 -8.13
N TYR A 77 5.27 8.89 -8.80
CA TYR A 77 6.55 8.65 -9.47
C TYR A 77 6.96 9.77 -10.44
N ARG A 78 6.00 10.29 -11.21
CA ARG A 78 6.23 11.31 -12.25
C ARG A 78 6.01 12.74 -11.78
N LEU A 79 5.52 12.94 -10.57
CA LEU A 79 5.25 14.28 -10.06
C LEU A 79 6.57 15.04 -9.88
N GLY A 80 6.64 16.24 -10.41
CA GLY A 80 7.76 17.15 -10.25
C GLY A 80 7.69 17.93 -8.93
N SER A 81 6.48 18.07 -8.38
CA SER A 81 6.25 18.75 -7.10
C SER A 81 5.00 18.20 -6.40
N PRO A 82 4.91 18.33 -5.05
CA PRO A 82 3.69 17.98 -4.32
C PRO A 82 2.44 18.74 -4.79
N CYS A 83 2.58 19.97 -5.29
CA CYS A 83 1.46 20.78 -5.77
C CYS A 83 0.68 20.10 -6.90
N GLU A 84 1.35 19.32 -7.76
CA GLU A 84 0.67 18.59 -8.83
C GLU A 84 -0.31 17.52 -8.29
N LEU A 85 -0.01 16.90 -7.14
CA LEU A 85 -0.94 16.00 -6.49
C LEU A 85 -2.14 16.76 -5.91
N ASP A 86 -1.91 17.93 -5.38
CA ASP A 86 -2.96 18.79 -4.82
C ASP A 86 -3.92 19.28 -5.93
N GLU A 87 -3.40 19.59 -7.12
CA GLU A 87 -4.21 19.96 -8.30
C GLU A 87 -5.17 18.84 -8.75
N LEU A 88 -4.88 17.57 -8.40
CA LEU A 88 -5.78 16.43 -8.62
C LEU A 88 -6.91 16.34 -7.57
N GLY A 89 -7.02 17.29 -6.65
CA GLY A 89 -8.02 17.29 -5.58
C GLY A 89 -7.67 16.36 -4.43
N PHE A 90 -6.38 16.20 -4.12
CA PHE A 90 -5.93 15.32 -3.04
C PHE A 90 -6.41 15.79 -1.67
N GLN A 91 -6.46 17.11 -1.41
CA GLN A 91 -6.96 17.66 -0.14
C GLN A 91 -8.45 17.36 0.07
N GLU A 92 -9.26 17.47 -0.99
CA GLU A 92 -10.67 17.07 -0.93
C GLU A 92 -10.82 15.57 -0.71
N ALA A 93 -9.94 14.77 -1.33
CA ALA A 93 -9.92 13.32 -1.13
C ALA A 93 -9.62 12.93 0.32
N LEU A 94 -8.72 13.63 1.01
CA LEU A 94 -8.42 13.44 2.43
C LEU A 94 -9.66 13.64 3.32
N SER A 95 -10.57 14.51 2.93
CA SER A 95 -11.82 14.78 3.64
C SER A 95 -12.95 13.80 3.30
N SER A 96 -12.71 12.89 2.35
CA SER A 96 -13.70 11.91 1.91
C SER A 96 -13.69 10.65 2.77
N ARG A 97 -14.62 9.73 2.51
CA ARG A 97 -14.64 8.40 3.11
C ARG A 97 -13.83 7.37 2.31
N ALA A 98 -13.12 7.79 1.27
CA ALA A 98 -12.25 6.89 0.53
C ALA A 98 -10.99 6.55 1.33
N VAL A 99 -10.45 5.38 1.10
CA VAL A 99 -9.08 5.03 1.49
C VAL A 99 -8.15 5.59 0.42
N LEU A 100 -7.13 6.32 0.82
CA LEU A 100 -6.13 6.85 -0.10
C LEU A 100 -4.87 5.99 -0.03
N VAL A 101 -4.42 5.51 -1.18
CA VAL A 101 -3.17 4.76 -1.33
C VAL A 101 -2.25 5.56 -2.25
N VAL A 102 -1.08 5.91 -1.76
CA VAL A 102 -0.11 6.75 -2.50
C VAL A 102 1.18 5.95 -2.69
N GLU A 103 1.49 5.57 -3.93
CA GLU A 103 2.80 5.01 -4.29
C GLU A 103 3.82 6.15 -4.49
N TRP A 104 5.09 5.89 -4.19
CA TRP A 104 6.17 6.89 -4.19
C TRP A 104 5.88 8.07 -3.26
N ALA A 105 5.34 7.74 -2.10
CA ALA A 105 4.81 8.70 -1.14
C ALA A 105 5.86 9.66 -0.55
N ASP A 106 7.14 9.28 -0.57
CA ASP A 106 8.29 10.11 -0.20
C ASP A 106 8.40 11.40 -1.04
N ARG A 107 7.90 11.38 -2.30
CA ARG A 107 7.90 12.56 -3.18
C ARG A 107 6.88 13.63 -2.80
N VAL A 108 5.87 13.26 -2.05
CA VAL A 108 4.73 14.12 -1.69
C VAL A 108 4.48 14.12 -0.18
N GLU A 109 5.48 13.78 0.61
CA GLU A 109 5.36 13.60 2.07
C GLU A 109 4.73 14.81 2.77
N SER A 110 5.01 16.01 2.30
CA SER A 110 4.48 17.27 2.88
C SER A 110 2.96 17.41 2.79
N LEU A 111 2.29 16.65 1.92
CA LEU A 111 0.84 16.65 1.76
C LEU A 111 0.16 15.55 2.56
N LEU A 112 0.91 14.57 3.05
CA LEU A 112 0.33 13.41 3.71
C LEU A 112 0.03 13.70 5.19
N PRO A 113 -1.11 13.22 5.73
CA PRO A 113 -1.44 13.39 7.13
C PRO A 113 -0.46 12.65 8.05
N ALA A 114 -0.34 13.12 9.29
CA ALA A 114 0.58 12.53 10.27
C ALA A 114 0.14 11.13 10.74
N ASP A 115 -1.16 10.85 10.75
CA ASP A 115 -1.73 9.57 11.19
C ASP A 115 -1.82 8.49 10.10
N ARG A 116 -1.10 8.70 8.99
CA ARG A 116 -0.99 7.71 7.90
C ARG A 116 -0.34 6.41 8.35
N LEU A 117 -0.60 5.33 7.62
CA LEU A 117 0.24 4.14 7.64
C LEU A 117 1.36 4.29 6.59
N LEU A 118 2.61 4.31 7.03
CA LEU A 118 3.75 4.21 6.14
C LEU A 118 4.14 2.74 5.97
N LEU A 119 4.25 2.30 4.72
CA LEU A 119 4.79 1.00 4.34
C LEU A 119 6.02 1.18 3.47
N GLU A 120 7.16 0.74 3.98
CA GLU A 120 8.41 0.63 3.24
C GLU A 120 8.55 -0.80 2.70
N LEU A 121 8.68 -0.92 1.37
CA LEU A 121 8.89 -2.19 0.68
C LEU A 121 10.30 -2.25 0.12
N SER A 122 11.02 -3.31 0.45
CA SER A 122 12.35 -3.59 -0.12
C SER A 122 12.48 -5.07 -0.47
N PHE A 123 13.46 -5.41 -1.31
CA PHE A 123 13.78 -6.79 -1.60
C PHE A 123 14.34 -7.47 -0.33
N ALA A 124 13.87 -8.69 -0.05
CA ALA A 124 14.40 -9.50 1.04
C ALA A 124 15.51 -10.39 0.48
N GLY A 125 16.74 -10.02 0.69
CA GLY A 125 17.91 -10.85 0.32
C GLY A 125 19.09 -10.00 -0.14
N VAL A 126 20.28 -10.56 0.07
CA VAL A 126 21.52 -10.01 -0.47
C VAL A 126 21.55 -10.40 -1.95
N GLU A 127 21.73 -9.42 -2.84
CA GLU A 127 22.06 -9.70 -4.24
C GLU A 127 23.29 -10.61 -4.27
N ARG A 128 23.12 -11.84 -4.75
CA ARG A 128 24.25 -12.69 -5.09
C ARG A 128 24.68 -12.34 -6.50
N GLU A 129 26.00 -12.20 -6.72
CA GLU A 129 26.53 -11.95 -8.07
C GLU A 129 25.99 -13.01 -9.03
N GLY A 130 25.21 -12.55 -10.04
CA GLY A 130 24.65 -13.40 -11.11
C GLY A 130 23.22 -13.91 -10.85
N GLU A 131 22.62 -13.69 -9.69
CA GLU A 131 21.21 -13.96 -9.43
C GLU A 131 20.48 -12.62 -9.29
N GLY A 132 19.34 -12.45 -9.98
CA GLY A 132 18.48 -11.28 -9.80
C GLY A 132 17.92 -11.21 -8.36
N PRO A 133 17.30 -10.08 -7.97
CA PRO A 133 16.69 -9.96 -6.65
C PRO A 133 15.69 -11.09 -6.43
N GLY A 134 15.81 -11.81 -5.32
CA GLY A 134 14.90 -12.89 -4.96
C GLY A 134 13.44 -12.41 -4.88
N ASP A 135 12.48 -13.34 -4.95
CA ASP A 135 11.04 -13.03 -4.93
C ASP A 135 10.54 -12.52 -3.56
N GLY A 136 11.35 -12.62 -2.53
CA GLY A 136 11.01 -12.18 -1.17
C GLY A 136 11.00 -10.67 -1.02
N ARG A 137 10.12 -10.18 -0.13
CA ARG A 137 9.99 -8.75 0.23
C ARG A 137 10.03 -8.56 1.74
N LEU A 138 10.71 -7.51 2.16
CA LEU A 138 10.62 -6.98 3.50
C LEU A 138 9.56 -5.88 3.52
N LEU A 139 8.55 -6.06 4.34
CA LEU A 139 7.47 -5.09 4.56
C LEU A 139 7.68 -4.49 5.95
N ARG A 140 7.97 -3.19 6.01
CA ARG A 140 8.09 -2.45 7.27
C ARG A 140 6.93 -1.48 7.39
N PHE A 141 6.08 -1.71 8.38
CA PHE A 141 4.96 -0.83 8.69
C PHE A 141 5.33 0.12 9.83
N SER A 142 4.95 1.39 9.70
CA SER A 142 5.07 2.38 10.76
C SER A 142 3.91 3.38 10.74
N SER A 143 3.46 3.80 11.91
CA SER A 143 2.43 4.84 12.08
C SER A 143 2.53 5.44 13.48
N SER A 144 2.15 6.70 13.62
CA SER A 144 1.95 7.36 14.92
C SER A 144 0.55 7.09 15.50
N SER A 145 -0.35 6.48 14.75
CA SER A 145 -1.75 6.25 15.12
C SER A 145 -1.94 4.94 15.89
N ALA A 146 -2.58 5.01 17.07
CA ALA A 146 -2.97 3.83 17.85
C ALA A 146 -3.94 2.91 17.07
N ALA A 147 -4.78 3.47 16.21
CA ALA A 147 -5.71 2.70 15.38
C ALA A 147 -4.95 1.79 14.38
N TRP A 148 -3.88 2.29 13.77
CA TRP A 148 -3.03 1.48 12.91
C TRP A 148 -2.27 0.42 13.70
N ALA A 149 -1.75 0.74 14.88
CA ALA A 149 -1.08 -0.23 15.75
C ALA A 149 -2.01 -1.41 16.10
N ALA A 150 -3.27 -1.16 16.44
CA ALA A 150 -4.25 -2.20 16.73
C ALA A 150 -4.55 -3.08 15.49
N ARG A 151 -4.67 -2.49 14.30
CA ARG A 151 -4.89 -3.24 13.05
C ARG A 151 -3.70 -4.12 12.68
N LEU A 152 -2.49 -3.58 12.79
CA LEU A 152 -1.27 -4.33 12.48
C LEU A 152 -1.05 -5.50 13.45
N ALA A 153 -1.42 -5.34 14.73
CA ALA A 153 -1.35 -6.43 15.70
C ALA A 153 -2.26 -7.61 15.30
N SER A 154 -3.44 -7.35 14.72
CA SER A 154 -4.34 -8.40 14.25
C SER A 154 -3.81 -9.15 13.03
N LEU A 155 -3.03 -8.51 12.16
CA LEU A 155 -2.38 -9.16 11.02
C LEU A 155 -1.23 -10.10 11.45
N GLY A 156 -0.49 -9.72 12.50
CA GLY A 156 0.61 -10.54 13.04
C GLY A 156 0.14 -11.84 13.73
N GLY A 157 -1.07 -11.87 14.26
CA GLY A 157 -1.67 -13.06 14.87
C GLY A 157 -2.01 -14.17 13.87
N ALA A 158 -2.28 -13.82 12.63
CA ALA A 158 -2.60 -14.80 11.58
C ALA A 158 -1.38 -15.57 11.04
N CYS A 159 -0.16 -15.07 11.26
CA CYS A 159 1.08 -15.76 10.86
C CYS A 159 1.68 -16.67 11.95
N ALA A 160 1.14 -16.67 13.17
CA ALA A 160 1.70 -17.43 14.30
C ALA A 160 1.10 -18.83 14.49
N ASP A 161 0.00 -19.17 13.85
CA ASP A 161 -0.75 -20.41 14.13
C ASP A 161 -0.43 -21.59 13.20
N ASN A 162 0.69 -21.59 12.46
CA ASN A 162 1.04 -22.71 11.58
C ASN A 162 2.36 -23.43 11.91
N GLU A 163 2.81 -23.38 13.18
CA GLU A 163 3.88 -24.21 13.70
C GLU A 163 3.44 -25.01 14.93
N GLN A 164 2.44 -25.90 14.78
CA GLN A 164 2.24 -27.07 15.63
C GLN A 164 1.39 -28.11 14.88
N GLY A 165 2.09 -29.12 14.32
CA GLY A 165 1.43 -30.31 13.76
C GLY A 165 2.45 -31.22 13.09
#